data_06465584d094f253639ae46e52ad5370
#
_entry.id   06465584d094f253639ae46e52ad5370
#
_cell.length_a   1.000
_cell.length_b   1.000
_cell.length_c   1.000
_cell.angle_alpha   90.00
_cell.angle_beta   90.00
_cell.angle_gamma   90.00
#
_symmetry.space_group_name_H-M   'P 1'
#
loop_
_entity.id
_entity.type
_entity.pdbx_description
1 polymer ?
#
loop_
_entity_poly.entity_id
_entity_poly.type
_entity_poly.pdbx_seq_one_letter_code
_entity_poly.pdbx_strand_id
1 'polypeptide(L)'
;MLFLMAVMVSFSAICFASHGTDLDAEEKIVDQFFAGKDYNKVTAFMDPSLAKDLTAERYNNMFTEMNKDLGKMTEKNLRVYQVFDDGHVLSYAAKFEKGAVLALDVVFKAEKGKFSIVNFRIFDPTAQAPAQADNKAEKK
;
A
#
# COMPACT_ATOMS: atom_id res chain seq x y z
N MET A 1 -61.38 16.20 15.89
CA MET A 1 -60.28 16.39 14.88
C MET A 1 -58.97 16.13 15.57
N LEU A 2 -58.41 14.96 15.35
CA LEU A 2 -57.17 14.52 15.98
C LEU A 2 -56.03 14.73 14.96
N PHE A 3 -55.16 15.69 15.23
CA PHE A 3 -53.96 15.93 14.39
C PHE A 3 -52.85 14.96 14.83
N LEU A 4 -52.66 13.92 14.03
CA LEU A 4 -51.57 12.97 14.23
C LEU A 4 -50.30 13.56 13.55
N MET A 5 -49.41 14.17 14.34
CA MET A 5 -48.10 14.61 13.88
C MET A 5 -47.17 13.38 13.78
N ALA A 6 -46.93 12.90 12.56
CA ALA A 6 -45.92 11.89 12.29
C ALA A 6 -44.54 12.55 12.29
N VAL A 7 -43.81 12.34 13.38
CA VAL A 7 -42.39 12.71 13.46
C VAL A 7 -41.60 11.68 12.62
N MET A 8 -41.21 12.08 11.42
CA MET A 8 -40.25 11.32 10.63
C MET A 8 -38.85 11.50 11.27
N VAL A 9 -38.44 10.51 12.02
CA VAL A 9 -37.04 10.40 12.45
C VAL A 9 -36.24 9.91 11.25
N SER A 10 -35.55 10.84 10.56
CA SER A 10 -34.61 10.51 9.53
C SER A 10 -33.38 9.87 10.22
N PHE A 11 -33.32 8.55 10.23
CA PHE A 11 -32.09 7.83 10.54
C PHE A 11 -31.09 8.10 9.40
N SER A 12 -30.22 9.08 9.60
CA SER A 12 -29.01 9.20 8.82
C SER A 12 -28.17 7.96 9.12
N ALA A 13 -28.20 6.97 8.23
CA ALA A 13 -27.27 5.87 8.26
C ALA A 13 -25.88 6.48 8.05
N ILE A 14 -25.14 6.68 9.13
CA ILE A 14 -23.73 6.95 9.08
C ILE A 14 -23.11 5.64 8.59
N CYS A 15 -22.87 5.53 7.29
CA CYS A 15 -22.03 4.47 6.73
C CYS A 15 -20.64 4.64 7.33
N PHE A 16 -20.36 3.93 8.42
CA PHE A 16 -18.98 3.61 8.76
C PHE A 16 -18.51 2.68 7.65
N ALA A 17 -17.78 3.23 6.67
CA ALA A 17 -17.01 2.41 5.75
C ALA A 17 -16.10 1.54 6.62
N SER A 18 -16.34 0.24 6.64
CA SER A 18 -15.54 -0.64 7.48
C SER A 18 -14.13 -0.67 6.87
N HIS A 19 -13.12 -0.41 7.68
CA HIS A 19 -11.72 -0.50 7.25
C HIS A 19 -11.37 -1.84 6.59
N GLY A 20 -12.18 -2.87 6.79
CA GLY A 20 -12.07 -4.16 6.13
C GLY A 20 -12.32 -4.11 4.63
N THR A 21 -13.32 -3.37 4.15
CA THR A 21 -13.60 -3.20 2.71
C THR A 21 -12.52 -2.39 2.02
N ASP A 22 -11.94 -1.41 2.70
CA ASP A 22 -10.85 -0.59 2.18
C ASP A 22 -9.59 -1.44 2.03
N LEU A 23 -9.24 -2.21 3.05
CA LEU A 23 -8.10 -3.13 3.02
C LEU A 23 -8.24 -4.16 1.90
N ASP A 24 -9.42 -4.76 1.71
CA ASP A 24 -9.65 -5.73 0.64
C ASP A 24 -9.44 -5.11 -0.76
N ALA A 25 -9.84 -3.85 -0.94
CA ALA A 25 -9.64 -3.12 -2.19
C ALA A 25 -8.16 -2.82 -2.43
N GLU A 26 -7.45 -2.38 -1.40
CA GLU A 26 -6.02 -2.08 -1.45
C GLU A 26 -5.18 -3.34 -1.68
N GLU A 27 -5.48 -4.46 -1.02
CA GLU A 27 -4.80 -5.73 -1.25
C GLU A 27 -4.96 -6.23 -2.70
N LYS A 28 -6.13 -6.07 -3.31
CA LYS A 28 -6.33 -6.39 -4.73
C LYS A 28 -5.46 -5.52 -5.64
N ILE A 29 -5.31 -4.24 -5.32
CA ILE A 29 -4.41 -3.34 -6.07
C ILE A 29 -2.96 -3.79 -5.92
N VAL A 30 -2.52 -4.13 -4.71
CA VAL A 30 -1.16 -4.67 -4.45
C VAL A 30 -0.92 -5.94 -5.26
N ASP A 31 -1.88 -6.88 -5.26
CA ASP A 31 -1.76 -8.13 -6.01
C ASP A 31 -1.63 -7.88 -7.52
N GLN A 32 -2.42 -6.99 -8.08
CA GLN A 32 -2.35 -6.63 -9.50
C GLN A 32 -1.04 -5.92 -9.84
N PHE A 33 -0.61 -4.99 -8.99
CA PHE A 33 0.64 -4.25 -9.20
C PHE A 33 1.86 -5.17 -9.18
N PHE A 34 1.95 -6.06 -8.21
CA PHE A 34 3.07 -6.99 -8.05
C PHE A 34 2.95 -8.27 -8.87
N ALA A 35 1.85 -8.48 -9.60
CA ALA A 35 1.78 -9.52 -10.63
C ALA A 35 2.73 -9.26 -11.81
N GLY A 36 3.14 -8.01 -12.04
CA GLY A 36 4.16 -7.63 -13.02
C GLY A 36 3.79 -7.89 -14.49
N LYS A 37 2.49 -7.97 -14.82
CA LYS A 37 2.04 -8.47 -16.13
C LYS A 37 1.59 -7.40 -17.10
N ASP A 38 0.98 -6.33 -16.62
CA ASP A 38 0.31 -5.36 -17.48
C ASP A 38 0.39 -3.94 -16.89
N TYR A 39 1.38 -3.19 -17.35
CA TYR A 39 1.58 -1.82 -16.92
C TYR A 39 0.35 -0.93 -17.14
N ASN A 40 -0.35 -1.09 -18.27
CA ASN A 40 -1.51 -0.25 -18.58
C ASN A 40 -2.65 -0.42 -17.57
N LYS A 41 -2.82 -1.62 -17.03
CA LYS A 41 -3.80 -1.88 -15.98
C LYS A 41 -3.38 -1.27 -14.65
N VAL A 42 -2.12 -1.42 -14.28
CA VAL A 42 -1.63 -0.94 -12.98
C VAL A 42 -1.45 0.57 -12.92
N THR A 43 -1.25 1.24 -14.05
CA THR A 43 -1.18 2.70 -14.13
C THR A 43 -2.46 3.37 -13.60
N ALA A 44 -3.62 2.72 -13.77
CA ALA A 44 -4.89 3.21 -13.26
C ALA A 44 -4.94 3.28 -11.72
N PHE A 45 -4.07 2.53 -11.03
CA PHE A 45 -3.96 2.49 -9.57
C PHE A 45 -2.77 3.29 -9.03
N MET A 46 -2.01 3.94 -9.89
CA MET A 46 -0.90 4.79 -9.47
C MET A 46 -1.35 6.23 -9.28
N ASP A 47 -0.85 6.86 -8.23
CA ASP A 47 -0.90 8.33 -8.16
C ASP A 47 -0.14 8.93 -9.35
N PRO A 48 -0.57 10.09 -9.90
CA PRO A 48 0.12 10.73 -11.02
C PRO A 48 1.61 10.98 -10.78
N SER A 49 2.02 11.23 -9.54
CA SER A 49 3.43 11.41 -9.16
C SER A 49 4.23 10.12 -9.36
N LEU A 50 3.69 8.99 -8.90
CA LEU A 50 4.33 7.69 -9.07
C LEU A 50 4.34 7.28 -10.55
N ALA A 51 3.24 7.48 -11.27
CA ALA A 51 3.15 7.13 -12.70
C ALA A 51 4.16 7.91 -13.57
N LYS A 52 4.50 9.14 -13.18
CA LYS A 52 5.52 9.94 -13.85
C LYS A 52 6.93 9.34 -13.67
N ASP A 53 7.23 8.83 -12.49
CA ASP A 53 8.55 8.29 -12.15
C ASP A 53 8.69 6.81 -12.55
N LEU A 54 7.62 6.03 -12.39
CA LEU A 54 7.57 4.61 -12.73
C LEU A 54 6.94 4.42 -14.12
N THR A 55 7.71 4.68 -15.16
CA THR A 55 7.29 4.46 -16.55
C THR A 55 7.15 2.96 -16.85
N ALA A 56 6.50 2.60 -17.97
CA ALA A 56 6.36 1.21 -18.41
C ALA A 56 7.71 0.48 -18.49
N GLU A 57 8.73 1.15 -19.00
CA GLU A 57 10.08 0.60 -19.11
C GLU A 57 10.67 0.32 -17.72
N ARG A 58 10.60 1.29 -16.80
CA ARG A 58 11.11 1.13 -15.43
C ARG A 58 10.36 0.04 -14.66
N TYR A 59 9.04 -0.03 -14.83
CA TYR A 59 8.22 -1.07 -14.23
C TYR A 59 8.62 -2.46 -14.72
N ASN A 60 8.74 -2.64 -16.03
CA ASN A 60 9.14 -3.92 -16.61
C ASN A 60 10.57 -4.31 -16.23
N ASN A 61 11.51 -3.36 -16.23
CA ASN A 61 12.89 -3.61 -15.81
C ASN A 61 12.98 -4.01 -14.34
N MET A 62 12.24 -3.34 -13.46
CA MET A 62 12.17 -3.67 -12.04
C MET A 62 11.74 -5.13 -11.84
N PHE A 63 10.69 -5.59 -12.51
CA PHE A 63 10.25 -6.98 -12.40
C PHE A 63 11.21 -7.97 -13.04
N THR A 64 11.87 -7.60 -14.13
CA THR A 64 12.90 -8.44 -14.76
C THR A 64 14.07 -8.67 -13.82
N GLU A 65 14.59 -7.61 -13.19
CA GLU A 65 15.69 -7.70 -12.24
C GLU A 65 15.25 -8.45 -10.96
N MET A 66 14.08 -8.12 -10.42
CA MET A 66 13.55 -8.81 -9.25
C MET A 66 13.36 -10.32 -9.50
N ASN A 67 12.82 -10.72 -10.63
CA ASN A 67 12.67 -12.12 -11.01
C ASN A 67 14.01 -12.82 -11.20
N LYS A 68 15.00 -12.12 -11.73
CA LYS A 68 16.36 -12.64 -11.89
C LYS A 68 17.03 -12.89 -10.54
N ASP A 69 16.91 -11.97 -9.61
CA ASP A 69 17.63 -12.00 -8.33
C ASP A 69 16.88 -12.81 -7.25
N LEU A 70 15.57 -12.66 -7.17
CA LEU A 70 14.72 -13.21 -6.11
C LEU A 70 13.76 -14.32 -6.58
N GLY A 71 13.49 -14.39 -7.89
CA GLY A 71 12.37 -15.15 -8.42
C GLY A 71 11.02 -14.43 -8.21
N LYS A 72 9.94 -15.14 -8.48
CA LYS A 72 8.60 -14.59 -8.28
C LYS A 72 8.25 -14.51 -6.80
N MET A 73 7.42 -13.55 -6.44
CA MET A 73 6.81 -13.51 -5.11
C MET A 73 5.81 -14.67 -4.99
N THR A 74 6.01 -15.56 -4.02
CA THR A 74 5.19 -16.76 -3.82
C THR A 74 4.17 -16.59 -2.71
N GLU A 75 4.45 -15.73 -1.74
CA GLU A 75 3.60 -15.50 -0.59
C GLU A 75 3.74 -14.05 -0.10
N LYS A 76 2.64 -13.49 0.36
CA LYS A 76 2.57 -12.15 0.89
C LYS A 76 1.69 -12.15 2.14
N ASN A 77 2.28 -11.88 3.30
CA ASN A 77 1.58 -11.85 4.58
C ASN A 77 1.54 -10.42 5.13
N LEU A 78 0.35 -9.87 5.28
CA LEU A 78 0.15 -8.57 5.89
C LEU A 78 0.59 -8.61 7.36
N ARG A 79 1.44 -7.68 7.75
CA ARG A 79 1.98 -7.53 9.10
C ARG A 79 1.45 -6.30 9.80
N VAL A 80 1.33 -5.20 9.06
CA VAL A 80 0.87 -3.92 9.61
C VAL A 80 -0.07 -3.25 8.62
N TYR A 81 -1.16 -2.73 9.12
CA TYR A 81 -2.08 -1.85 8.41
C TYR A 81 -2.24 -0.57 9.21
N GLN A 82 -1.79 0.54 8.65
CA GLN A 82 -1.88 1.86 9.29
C GLN A 82 -2.80 2.75 8.48
N VAL A 83 -3.72 3.40 9.17
CA VAL A 83 -4.68 4.34 8.59
C VAL A 83 -4.35 5.75 9.06
N PHE A 84 -4.19 6.66 8.11
CA PHE A 84 -3.98 8.09 8.30
C PHE A 84 -5.14 8.86 7.67
N ASP A 85 -5.23 10.15 7.93
CA ASP A 85 -6.32 11.00 7.42
C ASP A 85 -6.39 11.05 5.89
N ASP A 86 -5.25 10.96 5.22
CA ASP A 86 -5.10 11.11 3.76
C ASP A 86 -4.61 9.85 3.04
N GLY A 87 -4.42 8.74 3.75
CA GLY A 87 -3.96 7.52 3.14
C GLY A 87 -3.66 6.39 4.11
N HIS A 88 -3.17 5.29 3.55
CA HIS A 88 -2.90 4.07 4.29
C HIS A 88 -1.51 3.54 3.98
N VAL A 89 -0.95 2.78 4.93
CA VAL A 89 0.30 2.03 4.73
C VAL A 89 0.05 0.56 5.03
N LEU A 90 0.35 -0.27 4.04
CA LEU A 90 0.32 -1.72 4.15
C LEU A 90 1.75 -2.26 4.17
N SER A 91 2.10 -2.98 5.23
CA SER A 91 3.42 -3.61 5.36
C SER A 91 3.29 -5.13 5.37
N TYR A 92 3.99 -5.79 4.47
CA TYR A 92 3.97 -7.23 4.29
C TYR A 92 5.31 -7.88 4.54
N ALA A 93 5.29 -9.14 4.96
CA ALA A 93 6.41 -10.06 4.74
C ALA A 93 6.16 -10.79 3.42
N ALA A 94 7.03 -10.58 2.45
CA ALA A 94 6.95 -11.15 1.11
C ALA A 94 8.01 -12.24 0.93
N LYS A 95 7.58 -13.44 0.54
CA LYS A 95 8.45 -14.58 0.27
C LYS A 95 8.63 -14.75 -1.23
N PHE A 96 9.84 -15.05 -1.63
CA PHE A 96 10.23 -15.22 -3.03
C PHE A 96 10.71 -16.65 -3.32
N GLU A 97 10.60 -17.07 -4.59
CA GLU A 97 10.95 -18.44 -5.03
C GLU A 97 12.36 -18.86 -4.63
N LYS A 98 13.33 -17.95 -4.65
CA LYS A 98 14.72 -18.24 -4.29
C LYS A 98 14.98 -18.24 -2.78
N GLY A 99 13.94 -18.22 -1.97
CA GLY A 99 14.00 -18.36 -0.51
C GLY A 99 14.14 -17.05 0.27
N ALA A 100 14.29 -15.91 -0.39
CA ALA A 100 14.33 -14.62 0.30
C ALA A 100 12.96 -14.28 0.92
N VAL A 101 12.99 -13.70 2.13
CA VAL A 101 11.83 -13.09 2.77
C VAL A 101 12.16 -11.63 3.02
N LEU A 102 11.46 -10.74 2.33
CA LEU A 102 11.71 -9.32 2.38
C LEU A 102 10.49 -8.57 2.92
N ALA A 103 10.71 -7.38 3.46
CA ALA A 103 9.62 -6.47 3.78
C ALA A 103 9.18 -5.74 2.52
N LEU A 104 7.86 -5.61 2.36
CA LEU A 104 7.22 -4.83 1.32
C LEU A 104 6.29 -3.83 1.98
N ASP A 105 6.59 -2.55 1.85
CA ASP A 105 5.70 -1.47 2.23
C ASP A 105 5.04 -0.87 1.00
N VAL A 106 3.74 -0.65 1.07
CA VAL A 106 2.96 0.04 0.03
C VAL A 106 2.18 1.18 0.67
N VAL A 107 2.37 2.37 0.15
CA VAL A 107 1.72 3.59 0.62
C VAL A 107 0.61 3.98 -0.34
N PHE A 108 -0.59 4.10 0.18
CA PHE A 108 -1.79 4.50 -0.54
C PHE A 108 -2.22 5.91 -0.18
N LYS A 109 -2.70 6.65 -1.17
CA LYS A 109 -3.53 7.82 -1.00
C LYS A 109 -4.99 7.38 -1.09
N ALA A 110 -5.80 7.83 -0.13
CA ALA A 110 -7.23 7.61 -0.13
C ALA A 110 -7.95 8.94 -0.42
N GLU A 111 -8.68 9.01 -1.51
CA GLU A 111 -9.43 10.20 -1.91
C GLU A 111 -10.79 9.80 -2.48
N LYS A 112 -11.87 10.23 -1.82
CA LYS A 112 -13.26 9.99 -2.25
C LYS A 112 -13.57 8.50 -2.52
N GLY A 113 -13.07 7.60 -1.67
CA GLY A 113 -13.26 6.16 -1.79
C GLY A 113 -12.43 5.50 -2.90
N LYS A 114 -11.48 6.22 -3.49
CA LYS A 114 -10.50 5.68 -4.43
C LYS A 114 -9.14 5.58 -3.77
N PHE A 115 -8.45 4.47 -4.05
CA PHE A 115 -7.11 4.21 -3.56
C PHE A 115 -6.11 4.26 -4.72
N SER A 116 -5.01 4.96 -4.52
CA SER A 116 -3.91 4.98 -5.47
C SER A 116 -2.57 4.80 -4.75
N ILE A 117 -1.67 4.03 -5.36
CA ILE A 117 -0.32 3.83 -4.84
C ILE A 117 0.48 5.10 -5.08
N VAL A 118 1.00 5.69 -4.01
CA VAL A 118 1.90 6.86 -4.08
C VAL A 118 3.36 6.48 -3.96
N ASN A 119 3.65 5.37 -3.26
CA ASN A 119 5.00 4.86 -3.09
C ASN A 119 4.99 3.39 -2.68
N PHE A 120 6.09 2.70 -2.91
CA PHE A 120 6.34 1.36 -2.39
C PHE A 120 7.85 1.15 -2.21
N ARG A 121 8.21 0.21 -1.36
CA ARG A 121 9.60 -0.22 -1.19
C ARG A 121 9.68 -1.70 -0.82
N ILE A 122 10.70 -2.37 -1.33
CA ILE A 122 11.06 -3.73 -0.94
C ILE A 122 12.45 -3.66 -0.32
N PHE A 123 12.61 -4.20 0.88
CA PHE A 123 13.87 -4.12 1.60
C PHE A 123 14.06 -5.32 2.54
N ASP A 124 15.31 -5.58 2.88
CA ASP A 124 15.65 -6.58 3.88
C ASP A 124 15.47 -5.98 5.29
N PRO A 125 14.51 -6.47 6.08
CA PRO A 125 14.27 -5.93 7.43
C PRO A 125 15.40 -6.26 8.41
N THR A 126 16.28 -7.20 8.06
CA THR A 126 17.44 -7.57 8.89
C THR A 126 18.68 -6.76 8.54
N ALA A 127 18.71 -6.07 7.40
CA ALA A 127 19.76 -5.12 7.08
C ALA A 127 19.70 -3.98 8.09
N GLN A 128 20.76 -3.84 8.89
CA GLN A 128 20.84 -2.81 9.95
C GLN A 128 20.58 -1.44 9.33
N ALA A 129 19.65 -0.70 9.93
CA ALA A 129 19.57 0.74 9.70
C ALA A 129 20.96 1.34 9.96
N PRO A 130 21.43 2.28 9.10
CA PRO A 130 22.72 2.94 9.36
C PRO A 130 22.70 3.47 10.78
N ALA A 131 23.73 3.10 11.55
CA ALA A 131 23.86 3.53 12.93
C ALA A 131 23.66 5.04 12.99
N GLN A 132 22.70 5.49 13.76
CA GLN A 132 22.56 6.90 14.07
C GLN A 132 23.89 7.32 14.70
N ALA A 133 24.57 8.24 14.02
CA ALA A 133 25.78 8.81 14.55
C ALA A 133 25.45 9.40 15.94
N ASP A 134 26.02 8.81 16.97
CA ASP A 134 25.97 9.32 18.32
C ASP A 134 26.51 10.76 18.30
N ASN A 135 25.61 11.72 18.40
CA ASN A 135 25.95 13.10 18.69
C ASN A 135 26.35 13.16 20.17
N LYS A 136 27.57 12.70 20.43
CA LYS A 136 28.23 12.95 21.71
C LYS A 136 28.58 14.43 21.76
N ALA A 137 27.65 15.21 22.28
CA ALA A 137 27.92 16.58 22.65
C ALA A 137 28.96 16.55 23.78
N GLU A 138 30.18 16.83 23.41
CA GLU A 138 31.28 17.09 24.35
C GLU A 138 31.02 18.43 25.04
N LYS A 139 30.59 18.38 26.29
CA LYS A 139 30.55 19.54 27.17
C LYS A 139 31.99 19.83 27.64
N LYS A 140 32.49 20.95 27.23
CA LYS A 140 33.52 21.69 27.97
C LYS A 140 32.88 22.86 28.69
#